data_0e6c1cff52c9d0f10b198529b47178b5
#
_entry.id   0e6c1cff52c9d0f10b198529b47178b5
#
_cell.length_a   1.000
_cell.length_b   1.000
_cell.length_c   1.000
_cell.angle_alpha   90.00
_cell.angle_beta   90.00
_cell.angle_gamma   90.00
#
_symmetry.space_group_name_H-M   'P 1'
#
loop_
_entity.id
_entity.type
_entity.pdbx_description
1 polymer ?
#
loop_
_entity_poly.entity_id
_entity_poly.type
_entity_poly.pdbx_seq_one_letter_code
_entity_poly.pdbx_strand_id
1 'polypeptide(L)'
;KVRFTDSDSYMDLVIKTTDHTEPLGIDKKMPARFLLPLIDQKAASGFVNASLALDQARAVKDIQEQELMRKASHLNDMAMAEITHFFKEGVTETDLAEQLKKIYRDLGADGLSFEPLFAFGSNAASGHHWPDDTRLKPGDCILVDIGCTWEGYCSDMTRTFFYKNVTQHQQEVYHTVLKANEEAEKAVTPGIPLSSLDQIARGIITDKGYGSAFTHRLGHFIGLEDHEFGDVSSASADRAVPGNIFSIEPGVYLENDMGVRVEDLVLVTDHGHEILNHFSKELTVID
;
A
#
# COMPACT_ATOMS: atom_id res chain seq x y z
N LYS A 1 -27.86 -24.05 -9.49
CA LYS A 1 -26.47 -24.52 -9.22
C LYS A 1 -26.13 -25.58 -10.25
N VAL A 2 -25.08 -25.38 -11.03
CA VAL A 2 -24.47 -26.39 -11.90
C VAL A 2 -23.43 -27.16 -11.08
N ARG A 3 -23.55 -28.51 -11.10
CA ARG A 3 -22.53 -29.40 -10.50
C ARG A 3 -21.67 -29.93 -11.64
N PHE A 4 -20.38 -30.01 -11.42
CA PHE A 4 -19.42 -30.59 -12.35
C PHE A 4 -18.40 -31.46 -11.60
N THR A 5 -17.76 -32.35 -12.32
CA THR A 5 -16.69 -33.24 -11.85
C THR A 5 -15.38 -32.90 -12.55
N ASP A 6 -14.27 -33.45 -12.10
CA ASP A 6 -12.95 -33.24 -12.71
C ASP A 6 -12.88 -33.73 -14.18
N SER A 7 -13.86 -34.53 -14.63
CA SER A 7 -13.99 -35.01 -16.00
C SER A 7 -14.79 -34.06 -16.92
N ASP A 8 -15.47 -33.07 -16.34
CA ASP A 8 -16.29 -32.13 -17.09
C ASP A 8 -15.46 -30.94 -17.58
N SER A 9 -15.76 -30.48 -18.78
CA SER A 9 -15.25 -29.19 -19.25
C SER A 9 -16.02 -28.05 -18.57
N TYR A 10 -15.44 -27.44 -17.54
CA TYR A 10 -16.09 -26.31 -16.86
C TYR A 10 -16.31 -25.11 -17.81
N MET A 11 -15.46 -24.94 -18.83
CA MET A 11 -15.66 -23.89 -19.83
C MET A 11 -16.91 -24.12 -20.67
N ASP A 12 -17.16 -25.37 -21.08
CA ASP A 12 -18.38 -25.70 -21.83
C ASP A 12 -19.62 -25.47 -20.97
N LEU A 13 -19.54 -25.71 -19.66
CA LEU A 13 -20.63 -25.42 -18.74
C LEU A 13 -20.89 -23.93 -18.60
N VAL A 14 -19.84 -23.13 -18.48
CA VAL A 14 -19.94 -21.66 -18.44
C VAL A 14 -20.55 -21.16 -19.74
N ILE A 15 -20.05 -21.57 -20.89
CA ILE A 15 -20.55 -21.16 -22.21
C ILE A 15 -22.03 -21.52 -22.39
N LYS A 16 -22.46 -22.70 -21.96
CA LYS A 16 -23.89 -23.10 -22.02
C LYS A 16 -24.81 -22.28 -21.12
N THR A 17 -24.27 -21.59 -20.11
CA THR A 17 -25.08 -20.79 -19.19
C THR A 17 -25.04 -19.28 -19.49
N THR A 18 -24.21 -18.84 -20.44
CA THR A 18 -24.18 -17.45 -20.89
C THR A 18 -25.35 -17.16 -21.86
N ASP A 19 -25.81 -15.92 -21.87
CA ASP A 19 -26.72 -15.43 -22.91
C ASP A 19 -25.93 -15.01 -24.14
N HIS A 20 -25.99 -15.81 -25.20
CA HIS A 20 -25.26 -15.57 -26.43
C HIS A 20 -25.72 -14.31 -27.20
N THR A 21 -26.87 -13.75 -26.85
CA THR A 21 -27.43 -12.55 -27.50
C THR A 21 -27.00 -11.24 -26.84
N GLU A 22 -26.49 -11.31 -25.61
CA GLU A 22 -26.07 -10.16 -24.83
C GLU A 22 -24.53 -10.08 -24.68
N PRO A 23 -23.94 -8.90 -24.44
CA PRO A 23 -22.53 -8.78 -24.17
C PRO A 23 -22.19 -9.34 -22.78
N LEU A 24 -21.05 -10.03 -22.67
CA LEU A 24 -20.52 -10.57 -21.40
C LEU A 24 -19.51 -9.62 -20.78
N GLY A 25 -19.74 -9.26 -19.52
CA GLY A 25 -18.79 -8.50 -18.71
C GLY A 25 -17.60 -9.36 -18.27
N ILE A 26 -16.40 -8.88 -18.56
CA ILE A 26 -15.13 -9.57 -18.25
C ILE A 26 -14.32 -8.72 -17.26
N ASP A 27 -13.78 -9.37 -16.23
CA ASP A 27 -12.82 -8.71 -15.33
C ASP A 27 -11.46 -8.52 -16.02
N LYS A 28 -10.82 -7.35 -15.79
CA LYS A 28 -9.51 -6.99 -16.35
C LYS A 28 -8.38 -7.98 -15.98
N LYS A 29 -8.53 -8.73 -14.88
CA LYS A 29 -7.57 -9.74 -14.40
C LYS A 29 -7.92 -11.16 -14.87
N MET A 30 -8.98 -11.36 -15.68
CA MET A 30 -9.34 -12.68 -16.16
C MET A 30 -8.18 -13.29 -16.98
N PRO A 31 -7.65 -14.46 -16.60
CA PRO A 31 -6.59 -15.11 -17.36
C PRO A 31 -7.06 -15.43 -18.79
N ALA A 32 -6.18 -15.17 -19.77
CA ALA A 32 -6.49 -15.40 -21.20
C ALA A 32 -6.93 -16.85 -21.49
N ARG A 33 -6.46 -17.84 -20.72
CA ARG A 33 -6.88 -19.25 -20.85
C ARG A 33 -8.39 -19.46 -20.66
N PHE A 34 -9.09 -18.55 -19.96
CA PHE A 34 -10.53 -18.59 -19.78
C PHE A 34 -11.24 -17.68 -20.81
N LEU A 35 -10.64 -16.54 -21.13
CA LEU A 35 -11.23 -15.59 -22.07
C LEU A 35 -11.24 -16.12 -23.52
N LEU A 36 -10.13 -16.71 -23.97
CA LEU A 36 -10.00 -17.17 -25.36
C LEU A 36 -11.07 -18.21 -25.74
N PRO A 37 -11.36 -19.28 -24.96
CA PRO A 37 -12.46 -20.21 -25.27
C PRO A 37 -13.82 -19.53 -25.34
N LEU A 38 -14.10 -18.51 -24.51
CA LEU A 38 -15.36 -17.76 -24.58
C LEU A 38 -15.49 -17.00 -25.89
N ILE A 39 -14.40 -16.40 -26.38
CA ILE A 39 -14.37 -15.70 -27.67
C ILE A 39 -14.53 -16.69 -28.84
N ASP A 40 -13.71 -17.74 -28.84
CA ASP A 40 -13.67 -18.73 -29.93
C ASP A 40 -15.02 -19.43 -30.12
N GLN A 41 -15.71 -19.73 -29.02
CA GLN A 41 -17.02 -20.39 -29.05
C GLN A 41 -18.19 -19.40 -29.11
N LYS A 42 -17.92 -18.10 -29.26
CA LYS A 42 -18.97 -17.07 -29.36
C LYS A 42 -19.96 -17.13 -28.19
N ALA A 43 -19.45 -17.24 -26.97
CA ALA A 43 -20.23 -17.39 -25.75
C ALA A 43 -21.16 -16.19 -25.46
N ALA A 44 -20.98 -15.07 -26.14
CA ALA A 44 -21.77 -13.85 -26.00
C ALA A 44 -21.78 -13.05 -27.31
N SER A 45 -22.66 -12.07 -27.46
CA SER A 45 -22.68 -11.17 -28.61
C SER A 45 -21.45 -10.23 -28.69
N GLY A 46 -20.77 -10.06 -27.59
CA GLY A 46 -19.54 -9.26 -27.45
C GLY A 46 -18.97 -9.41 -26.06
N PHE A 47 -17.80 -8.79 -25.83
CA PHE A 47 -17.10 -8.80 -24.53
C PHE A 47 -16.79 -7.36 -24.12
N VAL A 48 -17.12 -6.99 -22.89
CA VAL A 48 -16.90 -5.64 -22.35
C VAL A 48 -16.13 -5.72 -21.02
N ASN A 49 -15.31 -4.72 -20.74
CA ASN A 49 -14.66 -4.62 -19.45
C ASN A 49 -15.69 -4.23 -18.38
N ALA A 50 -15.97 -5.13 -17.43
CA ALA A 50 -16.88 -4.92 -16.32
C ALA A 50 -16.15 -4.64 -14.98
N SER A 51 -14.83 -4.50 -14.99
CA SER A 51 -14.04 -4.32 -13.77
C SER A 51 -14.43 -3.08 -12.99
N LEU A 52 -14.82 -1.99 -13.67
CA LEU A 52 -15.12 -0.72 -13.01
C LEU A 52 -16.22 -0.87 -11.93
N ALA A 53 -17.25 -1.68 -12.18
CA ALA A 53 -18.30 -1.91 -11.20
C ALA A 53 -17.80 -2.64 -9.94
N LEU A 54 -16.90 -3.61 -10.12
CA LEU A 54 -16.24 -4.32 -9.02
C LEU A 54 -15.24 -3.42 -8.30
N ASP A 55 -14.44 -2.68 -9.04
CA ASP A 55 -13.47 -1.73 -8.51
C ASP A 55 -14.15 -0.67 -7.63
N GLN A 56 -15.26 -0.10 -8.09
CA GLN A 56 -16.04 0.89 -7.33
C GLN A 56 -16.70 0.28 -6.09
N ALA A 57 -17.18 -0.97 -6.16
CA ALA A 57 -17.74 -1.66 -5.00
C ALA A 57 -16.66 -1.92 -3.94
N ARG A 58 -15.42 -2.29 -4.34
CA ARG A 58 -14.28 -2.51 -3.45
C ARG A 58 -13.71 -1.22 -2.87
N ALA A 59 -13.82 -0.10 -3.59
CA ALA A 59 -13.28 1.18 -3.15
C ALA A 59 -13.96 1.71 -1.87
N VAL A 60 -15.21 1.33 -1.61
CA VAL A 60 -15.98 1.76 -0.44
C VAL A 60 -16.17 0.57 0.49
N LYS A 61 -15.42 0.55 1.60
CA LYS A 61 -15.44 -0.51 2.61
C LYS A 61 -16.66 -0.38 3.50
N ASP A 62 -17.41 -1.46 3.67
CA ASP A 62 -18.47 -1.53 4.65
C ASP A 62 -17.92 -1.59 6.09
N ILE A 63 -18.80 -1.58 7.09
CA ILE A 63 -18.39 -1.55 8.50
C ILE A 63 -17.57 -2.79 8.88
N GLN A 64 -17.89 -3.97 8.32
CA GLN A 64 -17.16 -5.21 8.63
C GLN A 64 -15.77 -5.19 7.98
N GLU A 65 -15.68 -4.76 6.74
CA GLU A 65 -14.41 -4.57 6.02
C GLU A 65 -13.50 -3.54 6.73
N GLN A 66 -14.06 -2.43 7.20
CA GLN A 66 -13.33 -1.43 7.98
C GLN A 66 -12.74 -2.02 9.27
N GLU A 67 -13.49 -2.87 9.99
CA GLU A 67 -12.98 -3.55 11.20
C GLU A 67 -11.83 -4.52 10.87
N LEU A 68 -11.90 -5.24 9.75
CA LEU A 68 -10.80 -6.10 9.31
C LEU A 68 -9.56 -5.29 8.96
N MET A 69 -9.71 -4.15 8.28
CA MET A 69 -8.61 -3.22 7.98
C MET A 69 -7.97 -2.64 9.24
N ARG A 70 -8.77 -2.22 10.24
CA ARG A 70 -8.26 -1.78 11.56
C ARG A 70 -7.46 -2.88 12.24
N LYS A 71 -7.94 -4.12 12.18
CA LYS A 71 -7.25 -5.26 12.78
C LYS A 71 -5.93 -5.56 12.06
N ALA A 72 -5.92 -5.55 10.73
CA ALA A 72 -4.70 -5.73 9.95
C ALA A 72 -3.66 -4.63 10.27
N SER A 73 -4.09 -3.36 10.30
CA SER A 73 -3.22 -2.22 10.65
C SER A 73 -2.68 -2.31 12.09
N HIS A 74 -3.49 -2.75 13.04
CA HIS A 74 -3.03 -2.97 14.41
C HIS A 74 -1.97 -4.08 14.51
N LEU A 75 -2.12 -5.18 13.76
CA LEU A 75 -1.08 -6.23 13.69
C LEU A 75 0.21 -5.68 13.07
N ASN A 76 0.08 -4.81 12.08
CA ASN A 76 1.21 -4.15 11.44
C ASN A 76 1.95 -3.20 12.40
N ASP A 77 1.23 -2.42 13.22
CA ASP A 77 1.82 -1.60 14.29
C ASP A 77 2.63 -2.45 15.28
N MET A 78 2.07 -3.58 15.71
CA MET A 78 2.77 -4.52 16.60
C MET A 78 4.02 -5.10 15.92
N ALA A 79 3.94 -5.46 14.65
CA ALA A 79 5.08 -5.99 13.90
C ALA A 79 6.19 -4.95 13.73
N MET A 80 5.82 -3.67 13.47
CA MET A 80 6.79 -2.57 13.42
C MET A 80 7.50 -2.38 14.76
N ALA A 81 6.78 -2.45 15.87
CA ALA A 81 7.37 -2.37 17.21
C ALA A 81 8.37 -3.52 17.45
N GLU A 82 7.98 -4.74 17.13
CA GLU A 82 8.82 -5.93 17.35
C GLU A 82 10.06 -5.94 16.46
N ILE A 83 9.95 -5.54 15.17
CA ILE A 83 11.09 -5.59 14.25
C ILE A 83 12.18 -4.58 14.60
N THR A 84 11.84 -3.46 15.24
CA THR A 84 12.85 -2.47 15.68
C THR A 84 13.87 -3.04 16.66
N HIS A 85 13.51 -4.09 17.43
CA HIS A 85 14.44 -4.75 18.36
C HIS A 85 15.54 -5.54 17.65
N PHE A 86 15.43 -5.77 16.35
CA PHE A 86 16.41 -6.49 15.54
C PHE A 86 17.37 -5.54 14.80
N PHE A 87 17.17 -4.22 14.90
CA PHE A 87 18.07 -3.24 14.28
C PHE A 87 19.36 -3.17 15.09
N LYS A 88 20.38 -3.85 14.59
CA LYS A 88 21.73 -3.91 15.21
C LYS A 88 22.80 -3.86 14.12
N GLU A 89 23.97 -3.33 14.47
CA GLU A 89 25.09 -3.23 13.54
C GLU A 89 25.40 -4.57 12.87
N GLY A 90 25.50 -4.53 11.54
CA GLY A 90 25.85 -5.68 10.71
C GLY A 90 24.69 -6.61 10.36
N VAL A 91 23.45 -6.38 10.87
CA VAL A 91 22.27 -7.10 10.37
C VAL A 91 22.06 -6.73 8.89
N THR A 92 21.59 -7.69 8.08
CA THR A 92 21.28 -7.42 6.67
C THR A 92 19.80 -7.08 6.48
N GLU A 93 19.47 -6.41 5.38
CA GLU A 93 18.09 -6.15 4.98
C GLU A 93 17.32 -7.45 4.82
N THR A 94 17.94 -8.47 4.19
CA THR A 94 17.37 -9.81 4.02
C THR A 94 17.09 -10.49 5.38
N ASP A 95 18.00 -10.38 6.37
CA ASP A 95 17.78 -10.94 7.70
C ASP A 95 16.53 -10.34 8.37
N LEU A 96 16.29 -9.02 8.20
CA LEU A 96 15.12 -8.34 8.75
C LEU A 96 13.83 -8.78 8.03
N ALA A 97 13.85 -8.91 6.71
CA ALA A 97 12.71 -9.40 5.95
C ALA A 97 12.29 -10.81 6.37
N GLU A 98 13.26 -11.72 6.59
CA GLU A 98 12.99 -13.05 7.09
C GLU A 98 12.52 -13.06 8.56
N GLN A 99 13.03 -12.15 9.39
CA GLN A 99 12.57 -12.01 10.78
C GLN A 99 11.14 -11.49 10.84
N LEU A 100 10.76 -10.53 9.99
CA LEU A 100 9.40 -10.00 9.91
C LEU A 100 8.37 -11.09 9.59
N LYS A 101 8.68 -12.02 8.66
CA LYS A 101 7.81 -13.16 8.34
C LYS A 101 7.51 -14.04 9.56
N LYS A 102 8.47 -14.16 10.49
CA LYS A 102 8.26 -14.88 11.75
C LYS A 102 7.38 -14.08 12.71
N ILE A 103 7.66 -12.76 12.83
CA ILE A 103 6.87 -11.87 13.68
C ILE A 103 5.39 -11.89 13.27
N TYR A 104 5.07 -11.73 11.98
CA TYR A 104 3.68 -11.77 11.52
C TYR A 104 2.99 -13.11 11.83
N ARG A 105 3.70 -14.22 11.64
CA ARG A 105 3.17 -15.56 12.01
C ARG A 105 2.88 -15.65 13.50
N ASP A 106 3.79 -15.17 14.35
CA ASP A 106 3.65 -15.22 15.80
C ASP A 106 2.52 -14.30 16.31
N LEU A 107 2.26 -13.18 15.59
CA LEU A 107 1.13 -12.29 15.81
C LEU A 107 -0.19 -12.84 15.26
N GLY A 108 -0.16 -13.92 14.48
CA GLY A 108 -1.35 -14.57 13.92
C GLY A 108 -1.88 -13.93 12.64
N ALA A 109 -1.08 -13.15 11.92
CA ALA A 109 -1.44 -12.66 10.59
C ALA A 109 -1.51 -13.81 9.58
N ASP A 110 -2.37 -13.69 8.56
CA ASP A 110 -2.54 -14.71 7.52
C ASP A 110 -1.35 -14.78 6.55
N GLY A 111 -0.65 -13.67 6.36
CA GLY A 111 0.50 -13.55 5.47
C GLY A 111 0.98 -12.11 5.30
N LEU A 112 1.83 -11.92 4.30
CA LEU A 112 2.26 -10.60 3.87
C LEU A 112 1.23 -9.99 2.92
N SER A 113 1.04 -8.65 2.96
CA SER A 113 0.31 -7.90 1.92
C SER A 113 1.15 -7.82 0.64
N PHE A 114 2.46 -7.60 0.81
CA PHE A 114 3.48 -7.50 -0.22
C PHE A 114 4.83 -7.96 0.34
N GLU A 115 5.84 -8.09 -0.53
CA GLU A 115 7.21 -8.39 -0.05
C GLU A 115 7.77 -7.18 0.70
N PRO A 116 8.22 -7.35 1.95
CA PRO A 116 8.62 -6.23 2.79
C PRO A 116 9.86 -5.53 2.24
N LEU A 117 9.88 -4.20 2.35
CA LEU A 117 11.03 -3.41 1.99
C LEU A 117 11.79 -3.01 3.27
N PHE A 118 13.05 -3.40 3.33
CA PHE A 118 14.05 -2.87 4.26
C PHE A 118 15.17 -2.26 3.43
N ALA A 119 15.49 -0.99 3.65
CA ALA A 119 16.53 -0.30 2.89
C ALA A 119 17.41 0.55 3.80
N PHE A 120 18.73 0.31 3.77
CA PHE A 120 19.70 1.02 4.59
C PHE A 120 20.47 2.07 3.80
N GLY A 121 20.65 3.25 4.38
CA GLY A 121 21.45 4.33 3.81
C GLY A 121 21.03 4.64 2.36
N SER A 122 21.95 4.53 1.41
CA SER A 122 21.69 4.84 0.00
C SER A 122 20.69 3.91 -0.70
N ASN A 123 20.47 2.68 -0.20
CA ASN A 123 19.44 1.80 -0.75
C ASN A 123 18.05 2.39 -0.57
N ALA A 124 17.83 3.15 0.51
CA ALA A 124 16.56 3.82 0.77
C ALA A 124 16.21 4.91 -0.28
N ALA A 125 17.18 5.35 -1.07
CA ALA A 125 16.93 6.26 -2.19
C ALA A 125 16.14 5.62 -3.34
N SER A 126 15.98 4.28 -3.33
CA SER A 126 15.09 3.56 -4.25
C SER A 126 13.79 3.20 -3.54
N GLY A 127 12.68 3.88 -3.88
CA GLY A 127 11.36 3.66 -3.26
C GLY A 127 10.80 2.25 -3.42
N HIS A 128 11.39 1.42 -4.30
CA HIS A 128 11.03 0.02 -4.58
C HIS A 128 12.25 -0.91 -4.46
N HIS A 129 13.13 -0.62 -3.49
CA HIS A 129 14.29 -1.47 -3.22
C HIS A 129 13.86 -2.87 -2.76
N TRP A 130 14.54 -3.90 -3.25
CA TRP A 130 14.40 -5.28 -2.75
C TRP A 130 15.48 -5.53 -1.70
N PRO A 131 15.15 -6.05 -0.50
CA PRO A 131 16.13 -6.36 0.53
C PRO A 131 17.28 -7.22 0.01
N ASP A 132 18.50 -6.79 0.27
CA ASP A 132 19.72 -7.49 -0.12
C ASP A 132 20.65 -7.75 1.08
N ASP A 133 21.91 -8.12 0.81
CA ASP A 133 22.91 -8.40 1.85
C ASP A 133 23.59 -7.13 2.40
N THR A 134 23.07 -5.94 2.09
CA THR A 134 23.57 -4.67 2.66
C THR A 134 23.44 -4.70 4.18
N ARG A 135 24.51 -4.30 4.85
CA ARG A 135 24.63 -4.36 6.31
C ARG A 135 24.41 -3.01 6.94
N LEU A 136 23.58 -2.99 7.99
CA LEU A 136 23.34 -1.80 8.79
C LEU A 136 24.61 -1.31 9.48
N LYS A 137 24.88 -0.02 9.35
CA LYS A 137 26.05 0.67 9.96
C LYS A 137 25.64 2.01 10.57
N PRO A 138 26.42 2.54 11.54
CA PRO A 138 26.14 3.83 12.15
C PRO A 138 25.99 4.96 11.11
N GLY A 139 24.94 5.77 11.27
CA GLY A 139 24.60 6.89 10.38
C GLY A 139 23.64 6.55 9.26
N ASP A 140 23.33 5.27 9.02
CA ASP A 140 22.34 4.89 8.01
C ASP A 140 20.93 5.32 8.44
N CYS A 141 20.13 5.77 7.48
CA CYS A 141 18.68 5.69 7.60
C CYS A 141 18.24 4.23 7.40
N ILE A 142 17.14 3.85 8.04
CA ILE A 142 16.50 2.54 7.91
C ILE A 142 15.08 2.82 7.44
N LEU A 143 14.81 2.68 6.16
CA LEU A 143 13.46 2.76 5.61
C LEU A 143 12.83 1.37 5.67
N VAL A 144 11.70 1.29 6.34
CA VAL A 144 10.94 0.04 6.55
C VAL A 144 9.54 0.24 6.03
N ASP A 145 9.16 -0.59 5.04
CA ASP A 145 7.83 -0.59 4.48
C ASP A 145 7.29 -2.02 4.54
N ILE A 146 6.22 -2.20 5.31
CA ILE A 146 5.71 -3.50 5.72
C ILE A 146 4.18 -3.53 5.77
N GLY A 147 3.63 -4.68 5.43
CA GLY A 147 2.21 -4.93 5.49
C GLY A 147 1.88 -6.40 5.67
N CYS A 148 0.77 -6.68 6.35
CA CYS A 148 0.26 -8.02 6.55
C CYS A 148 -1.21 -8.13 6.12
N THR A 149 -1.67 -9.37 5.97
CA THR A 149 -3.07 -9.68 5.71
C THR A 149 -3.75 -10.26 6.96
N TRP A 150 -5.00 -9.87 7.17
CA TRP A 150 -5.90 -10.43 8.18
C TRP A 150 -7.28 -10.68 7.57
N GLU A 151 -7.73 -11.94 7.59
CA GLU A 151 -8.99 -12.38 6.96
C GLU A 151 -9.16 -11.87 5.52
N GLY A 152 -8.01 -11.86 4.78
CA GLY A 152 -7.95 -11.43 3.38
C GLY A 152 -7.77 -9.93 3.15
N TYR A 153 -7.80 -9.07 4.18
CA TYR A 153 -7.59 -7.62 4.06
C TYR A 153 -6.14 -7.25 4.36
N CYS A 154 -5.60 -6.36 3.53
CA CYS A 154 -4.22 -5.88 3.59
C CYS A 154 -4.07 -4.72 4.58
N SER A 155 -2.91 -4.65 5.23
CA SER A 155 -2.39 -3.44 5.86
C SER A 155 -1.14 -2.96 5.14
N ASP A 156 -0.80 -1.71 5.38
CA ASP A 156 0.37 -1.04 4.81
C ASP A 156 0.87 0.04 5.76
N MET A 157 2.19 0.17 5.89
CA MET A 157 2.82 1.22 6.71
C MET A 157 4.30 1.36 6.42
N THR A 158 4.76 2.56 6.14
CA THR A 158 6.18 2.90 6.08
C THR A 158 6.62 3.75 7.27
N ARG A 159 7.77 3.41 7.84
CA ARG A 159 8.50 4.23 8.81
C ARG A 159 9.98 4.32 8.42
N THR A 160 10.61 5.44 8.77
CA THR A 160 12.05 5.63 8.59
C THR A 160 12.70 5.92 9.93
N PHE A 161 13.76 5.19 10.25
CA PHE A 161 14.56 5.31 11.47
C PHE A 161 15.99 5.73 11.11
N PHE A 162 16.79 6.07 12.13
CA PHE A 162 18.23 6.34 11.97
C PHE A 162 19.01 5.50 12.96
N TYR A 163 20.17 4.97 12.54
CA TYR A 163 20.97 4.10 13.37
C TYR A 163 22.14 4.85 14.03
N LYS A 164 22.21 4.83 15.36
CA LYS A 164 23.22 5.45 16.24
C LYS A 164 23.27 6.98 16.19
N ASN A 165 23.17 7.60 15.05
CA ASN A 165 23.24 9.05 14.90
C ASN A 165 22.39 9.52 13.71
N VAL A 166 22.03 10.80 13.75
CA VAL A 166 21.27 11.46 12.70
C VAL A 166 21.88 12.84 12.44
N THR A 167 22.18 13.15 11.19
CA THR A 167 22.70 14.45 10.78
C THR A 167 21.61 15.51 10.71
N GLN A 168 21.98 16.80 10.72
CA GLN A 168 21.02 17.89 10.53
C GLN A 168 20.30 17.77 9.19
N HIS A 169 21.00 17.38 8.12
CA HIS A 169 20.40 17.16 6.80
C HIS A 169 19.31 16.07 6.84
N GLN A 170 19.61 14.93 7.44
CA GLN A 170 18.65 13.82 7.61
C GLN A 170 17.42 14.27 8.41
N GLN A 171 17.61 15.05 9.48
CA GLN A 171 16.51 15.61 10.27
C GLN A 171 15.62 16.54 9.43
N GLU A 172 16.23 17.43 8.63
CA GLU A 172 15.51 18.37 7.76
C GLU A 172 14.65 17.62 6.72
N VAL A 173 15.20 16.59 6.07
CA VAL A 173 14.46 15.75 5.12
C VAL A 173 13.31 15.02 5.82
N TYR A 174 13.61 14.38 6.96
CA TYR A 174 12.60 13.63 7.74
C TYR A 174 11.43 14.51 8.15
N HIS A 175 11.69 15.66 8.77
CA HIS A 175 10.64 16.58 9.22
C HIS A 175 9.87 17.20 8.05
N THR A 176 10.48 17.31 6.87
CA THR A 176 9.78 17.75 5.66
C THR A 176 8.75 16.72 5.21
N VAL A 177 9.15 15.44 5.16
CA VAL A 177 8.26 14.32 4.79
C VAL A 177 7.17 14.13 5.85
N LEU A 178 7.54 14.12 7.13
CA LEU A 178 6.58 14.00 8.24
C LEU A 178 5.51 15.10 8.16
N LYS A 179 5.93 16.36 7.99
CA LYS A 179 5.00 17.47 7.85
C LYS A 179 4.09 17.30 6.62
N ALA A 180 4.62 16.82 5.51
CA ALA A 180 3.83 16.59 4.29
C ALA A 180 2.77 15.49 4.51
N ASN A 181 3.12 14.41 5.22
CA ASN A 181 2.19 13.35 5.61
C ASN A 181 1.09 13.90 6.53
N GLU A 182 1.44 14.53 7.66
CA GLU A 182 0.49 15.04 8.64
C GLU A 182 -0.48 16.08 8.08
N GLU A 183 0.00 17.03 7.25
CA GLU A 183 -0.87 18.05 6.66
C GLU A 183 -1.80 17.47 5.58
N ALA A 184 -1.36 16.46 4.83
CA ALA A 184 -2.22 15.75 3.89
C ALA A 184 -3.29 14.92 4.62
N GLU A 185 -2.92 14.16 5.67
CA GLU A 185 -3.88 13.41 6.51
C GLU A 185 -4.93 14.32 7.12
N LYS A 186 -4.49 15.41 7.75
CA LYS A 186 -5.37 16.40 8.40
C LYS A 186 -6.39 17.03 7.44
N ALA A 187 -6.06 17.10 6.15
CA ALA A 187 -6.95 17.63 5.13
C ALA A 187 -8.01 16.63 4.67
N VAL A 188 -7.89 15.33 5.02
CA VAL A 188 -8.84 14.32 4.58
C VAL A 188 -10.21 14.56 5.20
N THR A 189 -11.20 14.74 4.33
CA THR A 189 -12.61 14.93 4.69
C THR A 189 -13.50 14.46 3.55
N PRO A 190 -14.73 14.01 3.80
CA PRO A 190 -15.67 13.66 2.72
C PRO A 190 -15.81 14.77 1.69
N GLY A 191 -15.71 14.41 0.41
CA GLY A 191 -15.87 15.32 -0.71
C GLY A 191 -14.59 16.07 -1.13
N ILE A 192 -13.48 15.97 -0.40
CA ILE A 192 -12.22 16.58 -0.83
C ILE A 192 -11.76 15.92 -2.15
N PRO A 193 -11.29 16.71 -3.16
CA PRO A 193 -10.63 16.13 -4.33
C PRO A 193 -9.35 15.39 -3.89
N LEU A 194 -9.17 14.13 -4.31
CA LEU A 194 -7.98 13.35 -3.97
C LEU A 194 -6.69 14.03 -4.49
N SER A 195 -6.78 14.71 -5.63
CA SER A 195 -5.67 15.51 -6.16
C SER A 195 -5.24 16.66 -5.26
N SER A 196 -6.13 17.20 -4.43
CA SER A 196 -5.78 18.26 -3.47
C SER A 196 -4.88 17.73 -2.34
N LEU A 197 -5.05 16.47 -1.93
CA LEU A 197 -4.18 15.84 -0.92
C LEU A 197 -2.75 15.72 -1.45
N ASP A 198 -2.57 15.23 -2.69
CA ASP A 198 -1.25 15.18 -3.34
C ASP A 198 -0.63 16.58 -3.45
N GLN A 199 -1.42 17.59 -3.84
CA GLN A 199 -0.93 18.96 -3.97
C GLN A 199 -0.44 19.54 -2.64
N ILE A 200 -1.10 19.23 -1.52
CA ILE A 200 -0.67 19.67 -0.17
C ILE A 200 0.70 19.07 0.16
N ALA A 201 0.84 17.75 0.09
CA ALA A 201 2.10 17.09 0.42
C ALA A 201 3.23 17.49 -0.52
N ARG A 202 2.97 17.49 -1.83
CA ARG A 202 3.93 17.85 -2.87
C ARG A 202 4.35 19.32 -2.79
N GLY A 203 3.44 20.22 -2.43
CA GLY A 203 3.73 21.62 -2.19
C GLY A 203 4.75 21.81 -1.07
N ILE A 204 4.53 21.17 0.09
CA ILE A 204 5.44 21.23 1.25
C ILE A 204 6.84 20.74 0.88
N ILE A 205 6.93 19.59 0.20
CA ILE A 205 8.19 19.00 -0.23
C ILE A 205 8.90 19.90 -1.26
N THR A 206 8.15 20.48 -2.20
CA THR A 206 8.69 21.40 -3.23
C THR A 206 9.21 22.70 -2.62
N ASP A 207 8.48 23.30 -1.69
CA ASP A 207 8.88 24.53 -1.00
C ASP A 207 10.18 24.38 -0.20
N LYS A 208 10.51 23.14 0.19
CA LYS A 208 11.77 22.77 0.84
C LYS A 208 12.90 22.41 -0.15
N GLY A 209 12.64 22.47 -1.45
CA GLY A 209 13.62 22.21 -2.50
C GLY A 209 13.74 20.73 -2.89
N TYR A 210 12.89 19.84 -2.36
CA TYR A 210 12.93 18.40 -2.62
C TYR A 210 11.90 17.91 -3.65
N GLY A 211 11.20 18.81 -4.37
CA GLY A 211 10.10 18.45 -5.26
C GLY A 211 10.45 17.43 -6.33
N SER A 212 11.67 17.47 -6.90
CA SER A 212 12.15 16.49 -7.88
C SER A 212 12.47 15.11 -7.27
N ALA A 213 12.63 15.04 -5.95
CA ALA A 213 12.92 13.81 -5.22
C ALA A 213 11.64 13.10 -4.71
N PHE A 214 10.46 13.69 -4.89
CA PHE A 214 9.17 13.04 -4.64
C PHE A 214 8.59 12.53 -5.97
N THR A 215 8.92 11.31 -6.34
CA THR A 215 8.78 10.76 -7.70
C THR A 215 7.51 9.95 -7.95
N HIS A 216 6.72 9.66 -6.91
CA HIS A 216 5.49 8.85 -7.03
C HIS A 216 4.23 9.64 -6.62
N ARG A 217 3.05 9.04 -6.77
CA ARG A 217 1.77 9.57 -6.26
C ARG A 217 1.78 9.62 -4.74
N LEU A 218 0.90 10.41 -4.16
CA LEU A 218 0.81 10.51 -2.70
C LEU A 218 0.29 9.23 -2.04
N GLY A 219 -0.51 8.42 -2.74
CA GLY A 219 -1.05 7.19 -2.18
C GLY A 219 -1.93 6.41 -3.13
N HIS A 220 -2.40 5.26 -2.69
CA HIS A 220 -3.24 4.32 -3.42
C HIS A 220 -4.37 3.78 -2.54
N PHE A 221 -5.42 3.30 -3.18
CA PHE A 221 -6.47 2.55 -2.49
C PHE A 221 -5.97 1.15 -2.14
N ILE A 222 -6.47 0.61 -1.04
CA ILE A 222 -6.07 -0.67 -0.46
C ILE A 222 -7.30 -1.39 0.11
N GLY A 223 -7.25 -2.71 0.21
CA GLY A 223 -8.32 -3.53 0.79
C GLY A 223 -8.01 -5.01 0.71
N LEU A 224 -8.66 -5.75 -0.18
CA LEU A 224 -8.37 -7.16 -0.45
C LEU A 224 -7.04 -7.35 -1.19
N GLU A 225 -6.57 -6.31 -1.85
CA GLU A 225 -5.25 -6.24 -2.48
C GLU A 225 -4.53 -5.01 -1.94
N ASP A 226 -3.21 -5.08 -1.90
CA ASP A 226 -2.36 -3.98 -1.50
C ASP A 226 -2.63 -2.73 -2.36
N HIS A 227 -2.59 -2.86 -3.67
CA HIS A 227 -2.96 -1.81 -4.60
C HIS A 227 -4.29 -2.11 -5.27
N GLU A 228 -5.34 -1.38 -4.89
CA GLU A 228 -6.66 -1.41 -5.52
C GLU A 228 -6.85 -0.27 -6.52
N PHE A 229 -8.00 -0.27 -7.20
CA PHE A 229 -8.39 0.82 -8.09
C PHE A 229 -8.66 2.09 -7.28
N GLY A 230 -8.05 3.18 -7.72
CA GLY A 230 -8.13 4.51 -7.11
C GLY A 230 -6.73 5.05 -6.76
N ASP A 231 -6.53 6.33 -7.03
CA ASP A 231 -5.25 7.02 -6.83
C ASP A 231 -5.44 8.28 -6.00
N VAL A 232 -4.54 8.48 -5.04
CA VAL A 232 -4.34 9.79 -4.40
C VAL A 232 -3.14 10.45 -5.10
N SER A 233 -3.43 11.11 -6.24
CA SER A 233 -2.42 11.73 -7.09
C SER A 233 -2.90 13.06 -7.65
N SER A 234 -1.97 13.89 -8.12
CA SER A 234 -2.30 15.18 -8.76
C SER A 234 -3.18 15.03 -10.02
N ALA A 235 -3.20 13.85 -10.64
CA ALA A 235 -4.02 13.53 -11.81
C ALA A 235 -5.40 12.95 -11.47
N SER A 236 -5.68 12.64 -10.20
CA SER A 236 -6.96 12.06 -9.79
C SER A 236 -8.10 13.04 -9.98
N ALA A 237 -9.18 12.59 -10.64
CA ALA A 237 -10.43 13.33 -10.77
C ALA A 237 -11.44 12.99 -9.67
N ASP A 238 -11.14 11.98 -8.84
CA ASP A 238 -12.04 11.45 -7.84
C ASP A 238 -12.04 12.29 -6.56
N ARG A 239 -13.09 12.08 -5.77
CA ARG A 239 -13.26 12.69 -4.45
C ARG A 239 -13.34 11.61 -3.39
N ALA A 240 -12.81 11.92 -2.21
CA ALA A 240 -12.94 11.06 -1.05
C ALA A 240 -14.41 10.87 -0.67
N VAL A 241 -14.84 9.64 -0.47
CA VAL A 241 -16.19 9.32 0.03
C VAL A 241 -16.08 8.47 1.28
N PRO A 242 -17.06 8.55 2.22
CA PRO A 242 -17.07 7.70 3.41
C PRO A 242 -16.92 6.20 3.05
N GLY A 243 -16.07 5.49 3.78
CA GLY A 243 -15.70 4.10 3.50
C GLY A 243 -14.50 3.92 2.57
N ASN A 244 -13.97 4.97 1.94
CA ASN A 244 -12.69 4.85 1.26
C ASN A 244 -11.56 4.63 2.26
N ILE A 245 -10.63 3.74 1.93
CA ILE A 245 -9.36 3.55 2.63
C ILE A 245 -8.25 3.64 1.61
N PHE A 246 -7.27 4.50 1.88
CA PHE A 246 -6.11 4.72 1.01
C PHE A 246 -4.88 5.09 1.83
N SER A 247 -3.68 4.90 1.25
CA SER A 247 -2.43 5.34 1.85
C SER A 247 -2.21 6.85 1.68
N ILE A 248 -1.48 7.45 2.62
CA ILE A 248 -0.84 8.76 2.50
C ILE A 248 0.63 8.56 2.83
N GLU A 249 1.46 8.53 1.79
CA GLU A 249 2.83 8.05 1.82
C GLU A 249 3.85 8.99 1.13
N PRO A 250 3.91 10.27 1.46
CA PRO A 250 4.91 11.13 0.84
C PRO A 250 6.32 10.63 1.13
N GLY A 251 7.21 10.74 0.14
CA GLY A 251 8.60 10.34 0.26
C GLY A 251 9.56 11.31 -0.43
N VAL A 252 10.79 11.36 0.06
CA VAL A 252 11.92 12.07 -0.55
C VAL A 252 13.07 11.09 -0.72
N TYR A 253 13.52 10.91 -1.95
CA TYR A 253 14.55 9.95 -2.34
C TYR A 253 15.73 10.68 -2.96
N LEU A 254 16.85 10.75 -2.22
CA LEU A 254 18.06 11.45 -2.62
C LEU A 254 19.10 10.44 -3.13
N GLU A 255 19.28 10.41 -4.42
CA GLU A 255 20.16 9.43 -5.09
C GLU A 255 21.56 9.41 -4.47
N ASN A 256 22.09 8.20 -4.19
CA ASN A 256 23.37 7.93 -3.54
C ASN A 256 23.50 8.49 -2.12
N ASP A 257 22.42 8.91 -1.47
CA ASP A 257 22.43 9.46 -0.11
C ASP A 257 21.43 8.68 0.78
N MET A 258 20.14 9.00 0.72
CA MET A 258 19.13 8.44 1.60
C MET A 258 17.72 8.52 1.00
N GLY A 259 16.80 7.77 1.60
CA GLY A 259 15.37 7.94 1.37
C GLY A 259 14.61 8.06 2.68
N VAL A 260 13.54 8.84 2.66
CA VAL A 260 12.58 8.95 3.77
C VAL A 260 11.19 8.81 3.20
N ARG A 261 10.39 7.91 3.77
CA ARG A 261 8.94 7.81 3.58
C ARG A 261 8.28 7.67 4.95
N VAL A 262 7.15 8.33 5.12
CA VAL A 262 6.25 8.16 6.27
C VAL A 262 4.86 7.93 5.70
N GLU A 263 4.24 6.83 6.08
CA GLU A 263 3.00 6.35 5.52
C GLU A 263 2.04 5.84 6.57
N ASP A 264 0.78 6.20 6.40
CA ASP A 264 -0.34 5.61 7.12
C ASP A 264 -1.53 5.36 6.19
N LEU A 265 -2.35 4.38 6.56
CA LEU A 265 -3.66 4.17 5.97
C LEU A 265 -4.70 5.09 6.62
N VAL A 266 -5.50 5.72 5.78
CA VAL A 266 -6.53 6.67 6.18
C VAL A 266 -7.90 6.17 5.74
N LEU A 267 -8.81 6.00 6.69
CA LEU A 267 -10.23 5.73 6.46
C LEU A 267 -11.00 7.05 6.43
N VAL A 268 -11.74 7.30 5.36
CA VAL A 268 -12.68 8.42 5.27
C VAL A 268 -13.95 8.06 6.02
N THR A 269 -14.32 8.85 7.03
CA THR A 269 -15.55 8.70 7.82
C THR A 269 -16.63 9.66 7.35
N ASP A 270 -17.84 9.61 7.92
CA ASP A 270 -18.94 10.52 7.57
C ASP A 270 -18.62 12.01 7.89
N HIS A 271 -17.70 12.26 8.82
CA HIS A 271 -17.44 13.60 9.35
C HIS A 271 -15.98 14.03 9.30
N GLY A 272 -15.09 13.22 8.74
CA GLY A 272 -13.65 13.48 8.67
C GLY A 272 -12.89 12.24 8.26
N HIS A 273 -11.90 11.85 9.05
CA HIS A 273 -11.09 10.67 8.79
C HIS A 273 -10.65 9.99 10.10
N GLU A 274 -10.14 8.78 9.94
CA GLU A 274 -9.48 7.98 10.98
C GLU A 274 -8.15 7.47 10.40
N ILE A 275 -7.07 7.61 11.16
CA ILE A 275 -5.78 7.01 10.83
C ILE A 275 -5.77 5.60 11.40
N LEU A 276 -5.44 4.60 10.57
CA LEU A 276 -5.50 3.19 10.99
C LEU A 276 -4.19 2.69 11.60
N ASN A 277 -3.07 3.33 11.30
CA ASN A 277 -1.75 3.00 11.85
C ASN A 277 -1.45 3.91 13.05
N HIS A 278 -1.02 3.32 14.15
CA HIS A 278 -0.78 4.04 15.41
C HIS A 278 0.67 3.97 15.88
N PHE A 279 1.55 3.26 15.16
CA PHE A 279 2.98 3.30 15.45
C PHE A 279 3.52 4.71 15.26
N SER A 280 4.34 5.20 16.21
CA SER A 280 4.85 6.57 16.23
C SER A 280 5.49 7.00 14.91
N LYS A 281 5.21 8.24 14.50
CA LYS A 281 5.85 8.94 13.37
C LYS A 281 6.98 9.87 13.82
N GLU A 282 7.30 9.92 15.09
CA GLU A 282 8.38 10.76 15.58
C GLU A 282 9.75 10.25 15.10
N LEU A 283 10.64 11.20 14.76
CA LEU A 283 12.00 10.86 14.38
C LEU A 283 12.66 10.02 15.48
N THR A 284 13.06 8.82 15.15
CA THR A 284 13.62 7.86 16.10
C THR A 284 15.05 7.49 15.70
N VAL A 285 15.97 7.60 16.65
CA VAL A 285 17.34 7.10 16.55
C VAL A 285 17.44 5.81 17.34
N ILE A 286 17.84 4.75 16.68
CA ILE A 286 18.05 3.42 17.28
C ILE A 286 19.49 3.34 17.79
N ASP A 287 19.69 2.92 19.04
CA ASP A 287 21.00 2.78 19.73
C ASP A 287 21.65 1.40 19.55
#